data_e820dbdd8062b2b42490f437a0724e45
#
_entry.id   e820dbdd8062b2b42490f437a0724e45
#
_cell.length_a   1.000
_cell.length_b   1.000
_cell.length_c   1.000
_cell.angle_alpha   90.00
_cell.angle_beta   90.00
_cell.angle_gamma   90.00
#
_symmetry.space_group_name_H-M   'P 1'
#
loop_
_entity.id
_entity.type
_entity.pdbx_description
1 polymer ?
#
loop_
_entity_poly.entity_id
_entity_poly.type
_entity_poly.pdbx_seq_one_letter_code
_entity_poly.pdbx_strand_id
1 'polypeptide(L)' 'MGFRTRAQFAEFINDTMANPAAVKSLGGGRTAYWNDQYQAVVVHNPRAADAGTVFQPKNGRAYFDNLR' A
#
# COMPACT_ATOMS: atom_id res chain seq x y z
N MET A 1 9.03 -9.08 -0.03
CA MET A 1 8.23 -9.23 -1.24
C MET A 1 9.03 -9.54 -2.51
N GLY A 2 10.30 -9.46 -2.53
CA GLY A 2 11.14 -9.97 -3.59
C GLY A 2 11.08 -9.23 -4.93
N PHE A 3 10.82 -7.94 -4.92
CA PHE A 3 10.90 -7.17 -6.16
C PHE A 3 12.35 -7.03 -6.60
N ARG A 4 12.63 -7.28 -7.86
CA ARG A 4 13.97 -7.20 -8.43
C ARG A 4 14.28 -5.86 -9.08
N THR A 5 13.25 -5.14 -9.54
CA THR A 5 13.43 -3.88 -10.24
C THR A 5 12.44 -2.86 -9.74
N ARG A 6 12.75 -1.58 -10.01
CA ARG A 6 11.82 -0.49 -9.71
C ARG A 6 10.54 -0.61 -10.50
N ALA A 7 10.62 -1.14 -11.72
CA ALA A 7 9.45 -1.33 -12.56
C ALA A 7 8.48 -2.32 -11.93
N GLN A 8 8.98 -3.43 -11.38
CA GLN A 8 8.15 -4.41 -10.68
C GLN A 8 7.50 -3.81 -9.44
N PHE A 9 8.25 -3.01 -8.69
CA PHE A 9 7.74 -2.35 -7.51
C PHE A 9 6.63 -1.35 -7.86
N ALA A 10 6.85 -0.52 -8.89
CA ALA A 10 5.86 0.44 -9.34
C ALA A 10 4.59 -0.26 -9.86
N GLU A 11 4.76 -1.36 -10.58
CA GLU A 11 3.66 -2.16 -11.09
C GLU A 11 2.82 -2.74 -9.96
N PHE A 12 3.48 -3.25 -8.91
CA PHE A 12 2.80 -3.74 -7.72
C PHE A 12 1.95 -2.65 -7.05
N ILE A 13 2.52 -1.45 -6.90
CA ILE A 13 1.80 -0.32 -6.31
C ILE A 13 0.59 0.03 -7.17
N ASN A 14 0.76 0.15 -8.48
CA ASN A 14 -0.32 0.50 -9.39
C ASN A 14 -1.42 -0.56 -9.39
N ASP A 15 -1.05 -1.84 -9.40
CA ASP A 15 -2.02 -2.92 -9.37
C ASP A 15 -2.80 -2.94 -8.06
N THR A 16 -2.12 -2.71 -6.95
CA THR A 16 -2.79 -2.65 -5.65
C THR A 16 -3.77 -1.48 -5.58
N MET A 17 -3.39 -0.33 -6.12
CA MET A 17 -4.27 0.85 -6.13
C MET A 17 -5.45 0.68 -7.08
N ALA A 18 -5.28 -0.05 -8.18
CA ALA A 18 -6.35 -0.29 -9.15
C ALA A 18 -7.35 -1.33 -8.67
N ASN A 19 -6.88 -2.35 -7.93
CA ASN A 19 -7.72 -3.47 -7.48
C ASN A 19 -7.43 -3.82 -6.02
N PRO A 20 -7.64 -2.88 -5.10
CA PRO A 20 -7.36 -3.14 -3.68
C PRO A 20 -8.42 -4.06 -3.08
N ALA A 21 -8.00 -4.90 -2.13
CA ALA A 21 -8.96 -5.68 -1.34
C ALA A 21 -9.70 -4.77 -0.35
N ALA A 22 -9.07 -3.67 0.08
CA ALA A 22 -9.70 -2.66 0.93
C ALA A 22 -8.98 -1.33 0.75
N VAL A 23 -9.68 -0.23 1.00
CA VAL A 23 -9.16 1.13 0.90
C VAL A 23 -9.53 1.89 2.16
N LYS A 24 -8.61 2.71 2.66
CA LYS A 24 -8.85 3.49 3.87
C LYS A 24 -8.22 4.87 3.72
N SER A 25 -9.01 5.91 4.00
CA SER A 25 -8.50 7.27 4.02
C SER A 25 -7.79 7.55 5.34
N LEU A 26 -6.58 8.11 5.24
CA LEU A 26 -5.78 8.48 6.39
C LEU A 26 -5.70 10.00 6.51
N GLY A 27 -5.26 10.47 7.67
CA GLY A 27 -5.04 11.90 7.87
C GLY A 27 -3.97 12.45 6.92
N GLY A 28 -4.04 13.76 6.62
CA GLY A 28 -3.07 14.42 5.77
C GLY A 28 -3.24 14.16 4.28
N GLY A 29 -4.41 13.70 3.84
CA GLY A 29 -4.68 13.44 2.44
C GLY A 29 -4.10 12.12 1.93
N ARG A 30 -3.60 11.28 2.82
CA ARG A 30 -3.05 9.98 2.46
C ARG A 30 -4.16 8.95 2.31
N THR A 31 -3.90 7.92 1.51
CA THR A 31 -4.82 6.79 1.33
C THR A 31 -4.05 5.49 1.47
N ALA A 32 -4.61 4.55 2.22
CA ALA A 32 -4.01 3.23 2.40
C ALA A 32 -4.81 2.20 1.59
N TYR A 33 -4.08 1.32 0.92
CA TYR A 33 -4.65 0.24 0.11
C TYR A 33 -4.14 -1.09 0.65
N TRP A 34 -5.02 -2.06 0.80
CA TRP A 34 -4.64 -3.39 1.27
C TRP A 34 -4.53 -4.35 0.09
N ASN A 35 -3.42 -5.05 0.03
CA ASN A 35 -3.20 -6.14 -0.94
C ASN A 35 -3.27 -7.47 -0.19
N ASP A 36 -4.34 -8.20 -0.39
CA ASP A 36 -4.59 -9.45 0.34
C ASP A 36 -3.67 -10.58 -0.12
N GLN A 37 -3.29 -10.57 -1.39
CA GLN A 37 -2.42 -11.60 -1.95
C GLN A 37 -1.04 -11.59 -1.29
N TYR A 38 -0.48 -10.42 -1.08
CA TYR A 38 0.85 -10.26 -0.48
C TYR A 38 0.81 -9.87 0.99
N GLN A 39 -0.39 -9.72 1.58
CA GLN A 39 -0.56 -9.25 2.95
C GLN A 39 0.21 -7.95 3.17
N ALA A 40 0.04 -7.02 2.25
CA ALA A 40 0.81 -5.79 2.20
C ALA A 40 -0.09 -4.57 2.22
N VAL A 41 0.46 -3.47 2.75
CA VAL A 41 -0.20 -2.17 2.77
C VAL A 41 0.57 -1.22 1.86
N VAL A 42 -0.15 -0.55 0.96
CA VAL A 42 0.39 0.54 0.15
C VAL A 42 -0.21 1.84 0.66
N VAL A 43 0.62 2.77 1.07
CA VAL A 43 0.17 4.10 1.51
C VAL A 43 0.58 5.11 0.44
N HIS A 44 -0.41 5.72 -0.19
CA HIS A 44 -0.18 6.74 -1.20
C HIS A 44 -0.33 8.12 -0.58
N ASN A 45 0.70 8.94 -0.76
CA ASN A 45 0.69 10.33 -0.33
C ASN A 45 0.93 11.23 -1.56
N PRO A 46 -0.10 11.94 -2.03
CA PRO A 46 0.05 12.76 -3.25
C PRO A 46 1.01 13.92 -3.08
N ARG A 47 1.36 14.27 -1.86
CA ARG A 47 2.34 15.34 -1.59
C ARG A 47 3.78 14.84 -1.57
N ALA A 48 3.97 13.52 -1.51
CA ALA A 48 5.32 12.95 -1.52
C ALA A 48 5.85 12.88 -2.94
N ALA A 49 7.16 13.02 -3.09
CA ALA A 49 7.81 12.88 -4.39
C ALA A 49 7.78 11.43 -4.87
N ASP A 50 7.64 10.49 -3.95
CA ASP A 50 7.62 9.05 -4.23
C ASP A 50 6.22 8.58 -4.59
N ALA A 51 6.14 7.38 -5.18
CA ALA A 51 4.87 6.74 -5.48
C ALA A 51 4.11 6.31 -4.22
N GLY A 52 4.78 6.23 -3.08
CA GLY A 52 4.18 5.85 -1.82
C GLY A 52 5.06 4.90 -1.03
N THR A 53 4.52 4.39 0.07
CA THR A 53 5.21 3.47 0.97
C THR A 53 4.53 2.11 0.93
N VAL A 54 5.33 1.03 0.90
CA VAL A 54 4.82 -0.34 0.93
C VAL A 54 5.46 -1.08 2.08
N PHE A 55 4.67 -1.82 2.84
CA PHE A 55 5.20 -2.66 3.91
C PHE A 55 4.29 -3.86 4.16
N GLN A 56 4.87 -4.91 4.75
CA GLN A 56 4.14 -6.12 5.12
C GLN A 56 4.09 -6.22 6.64
N PRO A 57 2.98 -5.80 7.27
CA PRO A 57 2.88 -5.82 8.73
C PRO A 57 2.74 -7.25 9.25
N LYS A 58 3.34 -7.52 10.40
CA LYS A 58 3.25 -8.84 11.02
C LYS A 58 1.82 -9.23 11.38
N ASN A 59 1.01 -8.25 11.75
CA ASN A 59 -0.39 -8.47 12.12
C ASN A 59 -1.33 -8.50 10.92
N GLY A 60 -0.79 -8.39 9.70
CA GLY A 60 -1.58 -8.49 8.48
C GLY A 60 -2.70 -7.44 8.43
N ARG A 61 -3.91 -7.90 8.10
CA ARG A 61 -5.07 -7.04 7.93
C ARG A 61 -5.40 -6.20 9.17
N ALA A 62 -5.14 -6.74 10.36
CA ALA A 62 -5.41 -6.01 11.61
C ALA A 62 -4.62 -4.71 11.69
N TYR A 63 -3.38 -4.71 11.21
CA TYR A 63 -2.59 -3.48 11.15
C TYR A 63 -3.25 -2.45 10.23
N PHE A 64 -3.69 -2.90 9.06
CA PHE A 64 -4.38 -2.02 8.11
C PHE A 64 -5.65 -1.42 8.72
N ASP A 65 -6.45 -2.24 9.41
CA ASP A 65 -7.69 -1.80 10.01
C ASP A 65 -7.48 -0.75 11.11
N ASN A 66 -6.32 -0.77 11.75
CA ASN A 66 -5.98 0.18 12.81
C ASN A 66 -5.23 1.42 12.34
N LEU A 67 -4.93 1.53 11.05
CA LEU A 67 -4.28 2.73 10.50
C LEU A 67 -5.19 3.95 10.58
N ARG A 68 -4.55 5.10 10.78
CA ARG A 68 -5.27 6.37 10.87
C ARG A 68 -4.63 7.47 10.05
#